data_8890ea7811ca60151ebab101e6fe967b
#
_entry.id   8890ea7811ca60151ebab101e6fe967b
#
_cell.length_a   1.000
_cell.length_b   1.000
_cell.length_c   1.000
_cell.angle_alpha   90.00
_cell.angle_beta   90.00
_cell.angle_gamma   90.00
#
_symmetry.space_group_name_H-M   'P 1'
#
loop_
_entity.id
_entity.type
_entity.pdbx_description
1 polymer ?
#
loop_
_entity_poly.entity_id
_entity_poly.type
_entity_poly.pdbx_seq_one_letter_code
_entity_poly.pdbx_strand_id
1 'polypeptide(L)'
;MANDALAKTLKAIKLDVEKAMIGVDQAAVTGSASAARKMASVSQQISTTVDAGSNSTDALTEAKLLELHQDCYENGSDPSVLMIKPADATIVANFATASSRERDFGSSKTLVNAIEVLVTP
;
A
#
# COMPACT_ATOMS: atom_id res chain seq x y z
N MET A 1 -2.39 1.19 -39.27
CA MET A 1 -2.13 2.52 -38.68
C MET A 1 -3.23 3.00 -37.69
N ALA A 2 -4.54 2.98 -38.06
CA ALA A 2 -5.62 3.45 -37.16
C ALA A 2 -5.73 2.62 -35.85
N ASN A 3 -5.62 1.30 -35.90
CA ASN A 3 -5.69 0.43 -34.73
C ASN A 3 -4.52 0.63 -33.78
N ASP A 4 -3.36 0.99 -34.27
CA ASP A 4 -2.15 1.23 -33.49
C ASP A 4 -2.26 2.56 -32.71
N ALA A 5 -2.82 3.58 -33.35
CA ALA A 5 -3.11 4.86 -32.71
C ALA A 5 -4.19 4.71 -31.62
N LEU A 6 -5.24 3.93 -31.89
CA LEU A 6 -6.30 3.66 -30.93
C LEU A 6 -5.77 2.91 -29.71
N ALA A 7 -4.94 1.88 -29.90
CA ALA A 7 -4.33 1.12 -28.80
C ALA A 7 -3.43 1.99 -27.91
N LYS A 8 -2.64 2.88 -28.52
CA LYS A 8 -1.81 3.84 -27.79
C LYS A 8 -2.64 4.82 -26.98
N THR A 9 -3.72 5.34 -27.56
CA THR A 9 -4.63 6.28 -26.89
C THR A 9 -5.32 5.60 -25.69
N LEU A 10 -5.82 4.38 -25.85
CA LEU A 10 -6.45 3.62 -24.76
C LEU A 10 -5.46 3.35 -23.61
N LYS A 11 -4.21 3.05 -23.93
CA LYS A 11 -3.16 2.86 -22.93
C LYS A 11 -2.86 4.16 -22.19
N ALA A 12 -2.81 5.29 -22.87
CA ALA A 12 -2.62 6.61 -22.27
C ALA A 12 -3.77 6.95 -21.32
N ILE A 13 -5.04 6.74 -21.75
CA ILE A 13 -6.20 6.98 -20.90
C ILE A 13 -6.18 6.12 -19.63
N LYS A 14 -5.80 4.84 -19.73
CA LYS A 14 -5.67 3.98 -18.53
C LYS A 14 -4.63 4.51 -17.56
N LEU A 15 -3.47 4.95 -18.05
CA LEU A 15 -2.44 5.55 -17.21
C LEU A 15 -2.87 6.87 -16.57
N ASP A 16 -3.63 7.69 -17.29
CA ASP A 16 -4.16 8.94 -16.75
C ASP A 16 -5.18 8.69 -15.65
N VAL A 17 -6.06 7.69 -15.81
CA VAL A 17 -7.02 7.28 -14.78
C VAL A 17 -6.29 6.75 -13.54
N GLU A 18 -5.31 5.87 -13.72
CA GLU A 18 -4.51 5.33 -12.61
C GLU A 18 -3.77 6.45 -11.87
N LYS A 19 -3.17 7.38 -12.61
CA LYS A 19 -2.49 8.55 -12.04
C LYS A 19 -3.45 9.45 -11.27
N ALA A 20 -4.66 9.68 -11.76
CA ALA A 20 -5.66 10.49 -11.09
C ALA A 20 -6.19 9.82 -9.80
N MET A 21 -6.25 8.48 -9.77
CA MET A 21 -6.72 7.73 -8.61
C MET A 21 -5.65 7.57 -7.52
N ILE A 22 -4.43 7.22 -7.88
CA ILE A 22 -3.39 6.78 -6.95
C ILE A 22 -2.15 7.70 -6.98
N GLY A 23 -1.82 8.25 -8.14
CA GLY A 23 -0.54 8.93 -8.37
C GLY A 23 -0.47 10.39 -7.91
N VAL A 24 -1.58 11.01 -7.57
CA VAL A 24 -1.66 12.43 -7.19
C VAL A 24 -2.60 12.59 -6.01
N ASP A 25 -2.16 13.31 -4.98
CA ASP A 25 -3.05 13.71 -3.90
C ASP A 25 -3.93 14.88 -4.36
N GLN A 26 -5.15 14.55 -4.77
CA GLN A 26 -6.09 15.48 -5.39
C GLN A 26 -7.42 15.46 -4.68
N ALA A 27 -7.86 16.61 -4.19
CA ALA A 27 -9.20 16.79 -3.64
C ALA A 27 -10.28 16.82 -4.74
N ALA A 28 -11.50 16.44 -4.39
CA ALA A 28 -12.64 16.57 -5.28
C ALA A 28 -12.94 18.03 -5.62
N VAL A 29 -13.21 18.32 -6.89
CA VAL A 29 -13.68 19.64 -7.35
C VAL A 29 -15.01 19.44 -8.04
N THR A 30 -16.06 20.08 -7.51
CA THR A 30 -17.43 19.98 -8.05
C THR A 30 -17.56 20.53 -9.47
N GLY A 31 -16.64 21.38 -9.86
CA GLY A 31 -16.67 22.06 -11.13
C GLY A 31 -17.53 23.34 -11.10
N SER A 32 -17.16 24.30 -11.90
CA SER A 32 -17.86 25.58 -12.10
C SER A 32 -17.67 26.03 -13.54
N ALA A 33 -18.19 27.19 -13.89
CA ALA A 33 -17.98 27.78 -15.22
C ALA A 33 -16.49 28.03 -15.54
N SER A 34 -15.66 28.20 -14.51
CA SER A 34 -14.23 28.49 -14.62
C SER A 34 -13.31 27.34 -14.20
N ALA A 35 -13.84 26.29 -13.58
CA ALA A 35 -13.05 25.17 -13.07
C ALA A 35 -13.61 23.81 -13.56
N ALA A 36 -12.74 22.99 -14.13
CA ALA A 36 -13.12 21.63 -14.52
C ALA A 36 -13.41 20.76 -13.29
N ARG A 37 -14.36 19.85 -13.45
CA ARG A 37 -14.69 18.86 -12.41
C ARG A 37 -13.51 17.88 -12.25
N LYS A 38 -13.15 17.59 -10.99
CA LYS A 38 -12.08 16.63 -10.66
C LYS A 38 -12.59 15.63 -9.63
N MET A 39 -12.14 14.39 -9.76
CA MET A 39 -12.42 13.32 -8.81
C MET A 39 -11.39 13.37 -7.68
N ALA A 40 -11.80 13.06 -6.46
CA ALA A 40 -10.85 12.84 -5.36
C ALA A 40 -9.98 11.61 -5.61
N SER A 41 -8.72 11.69 -5.25
CA SER A 41 -7.83 10.52 -5.23
C SER A 41 -8.20 9.57 -4.08
N VAL A 42 -7.69 8.35 -4.13
CA VAL A 42 -7.89 7.36 -3.07
C VAL A 42 -7.36 7.87 -1.73
N SER A 43 -6.21 8.56 -1.72
CA SER A 43 -5.64 9.16 -0.51
C SER A 43 -6.57 10.12 0.21
N GLN A 44 -7.38 10.87 -0.53
CA GLN A 44 -8.37 11.81 0.03
C GLN A 44 -9.66 11.12 0.56
N GLN A 45 -9.85 9.85 0.24
CA GLN A 45 -11.00 9.06 0.67
C GLN A 45 -10.67 8.17 1.88
N ILE A 46 -9.39 7.96 2.16
CA ILE A 46 -8.92 7.18 3.29
C ILE A 46 -8.95 8.04 4.54
N SER A 47 -9.63 7.58 5.57
CA SER A 47 -9.72 8.24 6.87
C SER A 47 -8.78 7.66 7.92
N THR A 48 -8.46 6.39 7.84
CA THR A 48 -7.54 5.72 8.76
C THR A 48 -6.12 5.80 8.19
N THR A 49 -5.28 6.60 8.82
CA THR A 49 -3.90 6.82 8.39
C THR A 49 -2.96 6.78 9.58
N VAL A 50 -1.84 6.09 9.44
CA VAL A 50 -0.74 6.12 10.40
C VAL A 50 0.41 6.89 9.77
N ASP A 51 0.82 7.97 10.43
CA ASP A 51 1.95 8.77 9.97
C ASP A 51 3.26 8.05 10.31
N ALA A 52 4.08 7.81 9.32
CA ALA A 52 5.41 7.23 9.52
C ALA A 52 6.38 8.20 10.22
N GLY A 53 6.03 9.47 10.30
CA GLY A 53 6.78 10.55 10.92
C GLY A 53 6.89 11.78 10.03
N SER A 54 7.20 12.91 10.66
CA SER A 54 7.22 14.22 9.98
C SER A 54 8.51 14.47 9.18
N ASN A 55 9.47 13.55 9.22
CA ASN A 55 10.75 13.71 8.53
C ASN A 55 10.82 12.84 7.28
N SER A 56 11.40 13.40 6.23
CA SER A 56 11.62 12.68 4.96
C SER A 56 12.54 11.45 5.07
N THR A 57 13.14 11.23 6.24
CA THR A 57 14.02 10.11 6.57
C THR A 57 13.30 8.99 7.33
N ASP A 58 12.03 9.20 7.70
CA ASP A 58 11.28 8.19 8.45
C ASP A 58 10.92 7.03 7.53
N ALA A 59 11.54 5.91 7.82
CA ALA A 59 11.31 4.68 7.07
C ALA A 59 10.10 3.92 7.60
N LEU A 60 9.47 3.15 6.72
CA LEU A 60 8.45 2.19 7.12
C LEU A 60 9.07 1.18 8.09
N THR A 61 8.46 1.00 9.26
CA THR A 61 8.85 0.02 10.27
C THR A 61 7.77 -1.04 10.45
N GLU A 62 8.15 -2.21 10.92
CA GLU A 62 7.20 -3.28 11.24
C GLU A 62 6.16 -2.82 12.27
N ALA A 63 6.57 -2.08 13.29
CA ALA A 63 5.68 -1.55 14.31
C ALA A 63 4.59 -0.63 13.70
N LYS A 64 4.95 0.23 12.77
CA LYS A 64 3.99 1.10 12.06
C LYS A 64 3.03 0.32 11.17
N LEU A 65 3.51 -0.75 10.55
CA LEU A 65 2.66 -1.62 9.75
C LEU A 65 1.63 -2.36 10.62
N LEU A 66 2.05 -2.85 11.79
CA LEU A 66 1.16 -3.51 12.75
C LEU A 66 0.16 -2.52 13.35
N GLU A 67 0.59 -1.30 13.71
CA GLU A 67 -0.28 -0.23 14.18
C GLU A 67 -1.38 0.08 13.14
N LEU A 68 -1.00 0.28 11.88
CA LEU A 68 -1.96 0.51 10.79
C LEU A 68 -2.95 -0.65 10.64
N HIS A 69 -2.47 -1.88 10.76
CA HIS A 69 -3.34 -3.04 10.67
C HIS A 69 -4.33 -3.12 11.83
N GLN A 70 -3.86 -2.83 13.05
CA GLN A 70 -4.72 -2.77 14.24
C GLN A 70 -5.79 -1.69 14.08
N ASP A 71 -5.41 -0.49 13.65
CA ASP A 71 -6.35 0.61 13.41
C ASP A 71 -7.40 0.24 12.37
N CYS A 72 -7.01 -0.44 11.30
CA CYS A 72 -7.95 -0.95 10.30
C CYS A 72 -8.94 -1.94 10.91
N TYR A 73 -8.46 -2.87 11.71
CA TYR A 73 -9.30 -3.86 12.39
C TYR A 73 -10.28 -3.22 13.37
N GLU A 74 -9.83 -2.27 14.19
CA GLU A 74 -10.68 -1.53 15.13
C GLU A 74 -11.78 -0.73 14.43
N ASN A 75 -11.51 -0.28 13.21
CA ASN A 75 -12.50 0.38 12.34
C ASN A 75 -13.35 -0.59 11.51
N GLY A 76 -13.27 -1.90 11.80
CA GLY A 76 -14.08 -2.93 11.16
C GLY A 76 -13.63 -3.35 9.76
N SER A 77 -12.37 -3.09 9.40
CA SER A 77 -11.76 -3.49 8.14
C SER A 77 -10.80 -4.66 8.36
N ASP A 78 -10.75 -5.59 7.39
CA ASP A 78 -9.80 -6.70 7.35
C ASP A 78 -8.98 -6.61 6.05
N PRO A 79 -7.88 -5.85 6.05
CA PRO A 79 -7.09 -5.64 4.86
C PRO A 79 -6.29 -6.89 4.51
N SER A 80 -6.50 -7.43 3.32
CA SER A 80 -5.82 -8.61 2.79
C SER A 80 -4.73 -8.30 1.77
N VAL A 81 -4.61 -7.04 1.34
CA VAL A 81 -3.65 -6.63 0.29
C VAL A 81 -2.85 -5.43 0.77
N LEU A 82 -1.53 -5.57 0.74
CA LEU A 82 -0.58 -4.50 0.99
C LEU A 82 -0.03 -3.98 -0.34
N MET A 83 -0.29 -2.71 -0.65
CA MET A 83 0.25 -2.05 -1.83
C MET A 83 1.42 -1.15 -1.42
N ILE A 84 2.59 -1.46 -1.92
CA ILE A 84 3.83 -0.73 -1.60
C ILE A 84 4.57 -0.33 -2.88
N LYS A 85 5.37 0.71 -2.81
CA LYS A 85 6.27 1.04 -3.91
C LYS A 85 7.45 0.05 -3.95
N PRO A 86 8.08 -0.20 -5.10
CA PRO A 86 9.18 -1.15 -5.25
C PRO A 86 10.37 -0.90 -4.31
N ALA A 87 10.63 0.36 -3.98
CA ALA A 87 11.72 0.71 -3.06
C ALA A 87 11.49 0.18 -1.63
N ASP A 88 10.25 0.12 -1.17
CA ASP A 88 9.89 -0.33 0.16
C ASP A 88 9.71 -1.86 0.24
N ALA A 89 9.65 -2.54 -0.90
CA ALA A 89 9.51 -4.01 -0.96
C ALA A 89 10.64 -4.73 -0.22
N THR A 90 11.87 -4.22 -0.31
CA THR A 90 13.02 -4.78 0.41
C THR A 90 12.89 -4.60 1.92
N ILE A 91 12.32 -3.47 2.36
CA ILE A 91 12.09 -3.18 3.78
C ILE A 91 11.09 -4.18 4.35
N VAL A 92 9.96 -4.37 3.66
CA VAL A 92 8.91 -5.32 4.07
C VAL A 92 9.43 -6.77 4.04
N ALA A 93 10.22 -7.14 3.05
CA ALA A 93 10.85 -8.46 3.00
C ALA A 93 11.78 -8.71 4.21
N ASN A 94 12.47 -7.70 4.69
CA ASN A 94 13.31 -7.80 5.88
C ASN A 94 12.50 -8.02 7.17
N PHE A 95 11.26 -7.53 7.26
CA PHE A 95 10.39 -7.81 8.40
C PHE A 95 10.10 -9.30 8.53
N ALA A 96 9.77 -9.97 7.42
CA ALA A 96 9.57 -11.41 7.39
C ALA A 96 10.81 -12.19 7.84
N THR A 97 12.00 -11.75 7.45
CA THR A 97 13.27 -12.38 7.84
C THR A 97 13.57 -12.18 9.33
N ALA A 98 13.27 -11.00 9.89
CA ALA A 98 13.49 -10.71 11.31
C ALA A 98 12.51 -11.48 12.21
N SER A 99 11.32 -11.81 11.71
CA SER A 99 10.29 -12.56 12.45
C SER A 99 10.48 -14.07 12.40
N SER A 100 11.20 -14.58 11.41
CA SER A 100 11.52 -16.02 11.32
C SER A 100 12.62 -16.39 12.31
N ARG A 101 12.24 -16.72 13.54
CA ARG A 101 13.14 -17.34 14.52
C ARG A 101 13.09 -18.85 14.34
N GLU A 102 14.13 -19.38 13.72
CA GLU A 102 14.41 -20.81 13.76
C GLU A 102 14.92 -21.16 15.16
N ARG A 103 14.12 -21.87 15.94
CA ARG A 103 14.53 -22.49 17.19
C ARG A 103 14.76 -23.97 16.93
N ASP A 104 16.00 -24.38 16.97
CA ASP A 104 16.37 -25.80 16.99
C ASP A 104 16.18 -26.35 18.42
N PHE A 105 15.21 -27.22 18.60
CA PHE A 105 14.94 -27.92 19.85
C PHE A 105 15.55 -29.35 19.83
N GLY A 106 16.83 -29.43 19.56
CA GLY A 106 17.54 -30.73 19.53
C GLY A 106 17.20 -31.56 18.28
N SER A 107 17.96 -32.64 18.08
CA SER A 107 18.08 -33.38 16.83
C SER A 107 16.78 -34.00 16.22
N SER A 108 15.60 -33.69 16.70
CA SER A 108 14.38 -34.28 16.17
C SER A 108 13.17 -33.37 16.00
N LYS A 109 13.25 -32.08 16.33
CA LYS A 109 12.14 -31.12 16.11
C LYS A 109 12.67 -29.73 15.80
N THR A 110 12.70 -29.38 14.53
CA THR A 110 12.90 -28.01 14.05
C THR A 110 11.56 -27.32 14.02
N LEU A 111 11.33 -26.36 14.91
CA LEU A 111 10.15 -25.48 14.82
C LEU A 111 10.50 -24.34 13.89
N VAL A 112 10.18 -24.49 12.62
CA VAL A 112 10.27 -23.41 11.65
C VAL A 112 9.03 -22.55 11.80
N ASN A 113 9.15 -21.40 12.44
CA ASN A 113 8.15 -20.34 12.31
C ASN A 113 8.35 -19.66 10.95
N ALA A 114 7.96 -20.34 9.90
CA ALA A 114 7.79 -19.71 8.62
C ALA A 114 6.51 -18.86 8.73
N ILE A 115 6.65 -17.56 8.93
CA ILE A 115 5.55 -16.63 8.69
C ILE A 115 5.45 -16.49 7.18
N GLU A 116 4.75 -17.39 6.57
CA GLU A 116 4.48 -17.38 5.12
C GLU A 116 3.50 -16.26 4.75
N VAL A 117 2.79 -15.77 5.74
CA VAL A 117 1.88 -14.62 5.66
C VAL A 117 1.96 -13.90 7.00
N LEU A 118 2.00 -12.59 6.99
CA LEU A 118 1.70 -11.80 8.18
C LEU A 118 0.22 -12.09 8.52
N VAL A 119 -0.03 -13.15 9.28
CA VAL A 119 -1.36 -13.44 9.80
C VAL A 119 -1.54 -12.51 10.98
N THR A 120 -2.24 -11.46 10.72
CA THR A 120 -2.75 -10.60 11.78
C THR A 120 -3.92 -11.31 12.45
N PRO A 121 -4.04 -11.18 13.76
CA PRO A 121 -5.10 -11.84 14.53
C PRO A 121 -6.48 -11.40 14.12
#